data_7a44b78e347c5918d51f029ac8ca7ff8
#
_entry.id   7a44b78e347c5918d51f029ac8ca7ff8
#
_cell.length_a   1.000
_cell.length_b   1.000
_cell.length_c   1.000
_cell.angle_alpha   90.00
_cell.angle_beta   90.00
_cell.angle_gamma   90.00
#
_symmetry.space_group_name_H-M   'P 1'
#
loop_
_entity.id
_entity.type
_entity.pdbx_description
1 polymer ?
#
loop_
_entity_poly.entity_id
_entity_poly.type
_entity_poly.pdbx_seq_one_letter_code
_entity_poly.pdbx_strand_id
1 'polypeptide(L)'
;MAKITQTAGRNALGEFAPEFAHFNDDVLFGENWNNNDIDVKTRSIITVVALMAQGIIDSSLKFHLQNAKDHGVTQKEIAAIITHVAFYAGWPKGWAVFNLAKEVWAVNEGDLPYEDEAMRAHAKEMVFPIGQPNDAFAQYFIGKSYLAPVSTSQVGIFNVTFEPGCRNNWHIHHAKSGGGQILVCVAGRGFYQEWGKPAQELCPGDVVNIPAGVKHWHGAAPDSWFSHLAVEVPGEE
;
A
#
# COMPACT_ATOMS: atom_id res chain seq x y z
N MET A 1 3.19 20.62 -9.06
CA MET A 1 3.24 20.25 -7.62
C MET A 1 2.89 21.45 -6.77
N ALA A 2 2.32 21.26 -5.57
CA ALA A 2 2.11 22.35 -4.64
C ALA A 2 3.48 22.92 -4.20
N LYS A 3 3.56 24.25 -4.01
CA LYS A 3 4.77 24.92 -3.57
C LYS A 3 5.08 24.50 -2.13
N ILE A 4 6.32 24.11 -1.85
CA ILE A 4 6.79 23.81 -0.49
C ILE A 4 6.90 25.13 0.27
N THR A 5 6.30 25.17 1.45
CA THR A 5 6.37 26.30 2.37
C THR A 5 6.73 25.79 3.76
N GLN A 6 7.52 26.56 4.50
CA GLN A 6 7.93 26.22 5.87
C GLN A 6 7.87 27.47 6.75
N THR A 7 7.49 27.26 7.99
CA THR A 7 7.46 28.32 9.02
C THR A 7 8.15 27.87 10.33
N ALA A 8 8.79 26.70 10.31
CA ALA A 8 9.42 26.14 11.52
C ALA A 8 10.54 27.02 12.08
N GLY A 9 11.30 27.70 11.20
CA GLY A 9 12.33 28.62 11.62
C GLY A 9 11.75 29.83 12.39
N ARG A 10 10.71 30.46 11.85
CA ARG A 10 10.02 31.57 12.53
C ARG A 10 9.37 31.12 13.82
N ASN A 11 8.72 29.99 13.83
CA ASN A 11 8.00 29.51 15.00
C ASN A 11 8.96 29.13 16.16
N ALA A 12 10.12 28.57 15.83
CA ALA A 12 11.08 28.11 16.84
C ALA A 12 12.08 29.19 17.25
N LEU A 13 12.53 30.04 16.32
CA LEU A 13 13.69 30.92 16.49
C LEU A 13 13.44 32.36 16.06
N GLY A 14 12.24 32.73 15.62
CA GLY A 14 11.98 34.02 14.95
C GLY A 14 12.39 35.26 15.76
N GLU A 15 12.16 35.26 17.08
CA GLU A 15 12.58 36.36 17.94
C GLU A 15 14.06 36.28 18.36
N PHE A 16 14.59 35.05 18.48
CA PHE A 16 15.96 34.82 18.92
C PHE A 16 16.97 34.95 17.77
N ALA A 17 16.61 34.42 16.57
CA ALA A 17 17.47 34.40 15.39
C ALA A 17 16.67 34.70 14.11
N PRO A 18 16.19 35.92 13.91
CA PRO A 18 15.28 36.25 12.80
C PRO A 18 15.90 36.08 11.43
N GLU A 19 17.20 36.34 11.28
CA GLU A 19 17.92 36.13 10.01
C GLU A 19 18.04 34.65 9.67
N PHE A 20 18.35 33.81 10.66
CA PHE A 20 18.39 32.35 10.47
C PHE A 20 17.01 31.81 10.10
N ALA A 21 15.95 32.27 10.77
CA ALA A 21 14.58 31.88 10.48
C ALA A 21 14.17 32.26 9.06
N HIS A 22 14.56 33.45 8.58
CA HIS A 22 14.37 33.89 7.20
C HIS A 22 15.09 32.99 6.22
N PHE A 23 16.38 32.72 6.42
CA PHE A 23 17.12 31.82 5.54
C PHE A 23 16.55 30.38 5.51
N ASN A 24 16.11 29.88 6.66
CA ASN A 24 15.47 28.55 6.72
C ASN A 24 14.15 28.53 5.95
N ASP A 25 13.23 29.44 6.28
CA ASP A 25 11.85 29.35 5.80
C ASP A 25 11.70 29.88 4.36
N ASP A 26 12.31 31.04 4.05
CA ASP A 26 12.09 31.69 2.77
C ASP A 26 13.11 31.25 1.71
N VAL A 27 14.40 31.18 2.07
CA VAL A 27 15.45 30.89 1.10
C VAL A 27 15.60 29.38 0.91
N LEU A 28 15.86 28.62 1.99
CA LEU A 28 16.05 27.17 1.88
C LEU A 28 14.78 26.49 1.38
N PHE A 29 13.69 26.58 2.13
CA PHE A 29 12.45 25.89 1.77
C PHE A 29 11.62 26.68 0.74
N GLY A 30 11.57 27.99 0.81
CA GLY A 30 10.76 28.83 -0.07
C GLY A 30 11.31 28.95 -1.50
N GLU A 31 12.63 28.94 -1.68
CA GLU A 31 13.29 29.09 -2.98
C GLU A 31 14.00 27.80 -3.41
N ASN A 32 15.02 27.33 -2.64
CA ASN A 32 15.86 26.22 -3.07
C ASN A 32 15.08 24.89 -3.23
N TRP A 33 14.22 24.55 -2.27
CA TRP A 33 13.40 23.34 -2.36
C TRP A 33 12.33 23.40 -3.47
N ASN A 34 11.97 24.58 -3.93
CA ASN A 34 11.04 24.80 -5.04
C ASN A 34 11.73 25.00 -6.40
N ASN A 35 13.06 24.94 -6.45
CA ASN A 35 13.79 24.96 -7.73
C ASN A 35 13.58 23.61 -8.46
N ASN A 36 13.18 23.69 -9.73
CA ASN A 36 12.80 22.53 -10.55
C ASN A 36 13.97 21.81 -11.26
N ASP A 37 15.22 22.25 -11.05
CA ASP A 37 16.40 21.59 -11.65
C ASP A 37 16.62 20.19 -11.10
N ILE A 38 16.17 19.92 -9.88
CA ILE A 38 16.12 18.61 -9.24
C ILE A 38 14.73 18.41 -8.66
N ASP A 39 14.09 17.26 -8.91
CA ASP A 39 12.79 16.96 -8.35
C ASP A 39 12.83 16.80 -6.81
N VAL A 40 11.70 17.00 -6.17
CA VAL A 40 11.59 17.03 -4.70
C VAL A 40 11.93 15.69 -4.04
N LYS A 41 11.65 14.58 -4.70
CA LYS A 41 12.01 13.24 -4.22
C LYS A 41 13.53 13.09 -4.17
N THR A 42 14.20 13.48 -5.26
CA THR A 42 15.67 13.45 -5.34
C THR A 42 16.30 14.39 -4.31
N ARG A 43 15.75 15.60 -4.09
CA ARG A 43 16.22 16.50 -3.02
C ARG A 43 16.13 15.86 -1.64
N SER A 44 15.03 15.22 -1.35
CA SER A 44 14.84 14.52 -0.07
C SER A 44 15.86 13.40 0.13
N ILE A 45 16.14 12.62 -0.91
CA ILE A 45 17.17 11.57 -0.88
C ILE A 45 18.55 12.17 -0.62
N ILE A 46 18.94 13.21 -1.36
CA ILE A 46 20.22 13.90 -1.19
C ILE A 46 20.38 14.42 0.24
N THR A 47 19.32 15.02 0.81
CA THR A 47 19.35 15.55 2.18
C THR A 47 19.53 14.43 3.21
N VAL A 48 18.80 13.33 3.10
CA VAL A 48 18.97 12.16 3.98
C VAL A 48 20.38 11.60 3.87
N VAL A 49 20.91 11.45 2.67
CA VAL A 49 22.28 10.95 2.43
C VAL A 49 23.33 11.89 3.04
N ALA A 50 23.17 13.19 2.87
CA ALA A 50 24.08 14.19 3.42
C ALA A 50 24.11 14.16 4.95
N LEU A 51 22.96 14.11 5.62
CA LEU A 51 22.86 14.02 7.07
C LEU A 51 23.44 12.71 7.61
N MET A 52 23.10 11.57 6.98
CA MET A 52 23.67 10.27 7.35
C MET A 52 25.20 10.28 7.23
N ALA A 53 25.73 10.78 6.12
CA ALA A 53 27.18 10.81 5.89
C ALA A 53 27.92 11.64 6.92
N GLN A 54 27.33 12.76 7.36
CA GLN A 54 27.87 13.62 8.42
C GLN A 54 27.70 13.05 9.82
N GLY A 55 26.86 12.03 10.00
CA GLY A 55 26.56 11.44 11.32
C GLY A 55 25.55 12.23 12.14
N ILE A 56 24.77 13.10 11.49
CA ILE A 56 23.64 13.77 12.10
C ILE A 56 22.47 12.78 12.11
N ILE A 57 22.31 12.08 13.24
CA ILE A 57 21.37 10.96 13.41
C ILE A 57 20.47 11.25 14.60
N ASP A 58 19.71 12.32 14.51
CA ASP A 58 18.80 12.80 15.55
C ASP A 58 17.41 13.09 14.96
N SER A 59 16.63 13.89 15.66
CA SER A 59 15.30 14.32 15.22
C SER A 59 15.29 15.03 13.86
N SER A 60 16.39 15.70 13.49
CA SER A 60 16.52 16.38 12.19
C SER A 60 16.51 15.34 11.07
N LEU A 61 17.27 14.26 11.21
CA LEU A 61 17.26 13.18 10.22
C LEU A 61 15.89 12.50 10.15
N LYS A 62 15.25 12.25 11.30
CA LYS A 62 13.90 11.67 11.33
C LYS A 62 12.90 12.53 10.57
N PHE A 63 12.95 13.86 10.74
CA PHE A 63 12.13 14.80 9.98
C PHE A 63 12.38 14.69 8.47
N HIS A 64 13.63 14.60 8.03
CA HIS A 64 13.96 14.46 6.61
C HIS A 64 13.64 13.09 6.05
N LEU A 65 13.67 12.04 6.85
CA LEU A 65 13.15 10.71 6.46
C LEU A 65 11.63 10.76 6.25
N GLN A 66 10.88 11.46 7.12
CA GLN A 66 9.45 11.67 6.93
C GLN A 66 9.18 12.46 5.63
N ASN A 67 9.88 13.56 5.39
CA ASN A 67 9.76 14.30 4.14
C ASN A 67 10.07 13.42 2.92
N ALA A 68 11.07 12.55 3.00
CA ALA A 68 11.38 11.63 1.91
C ALA A 68 10.21 10.67 1.62
N LYS A 69 9.58 10.12 2.66
CA LYS A 69 8.35 9.31 2.55
C LYS A 69 7.21 10.10 1.90
N ASP A 70 6.94 11.32 2.38
CA ASP A 70 5.86 12.18 1.88
C ASP A 70 6.10 12.62 0.42
N HIS A 71 7.35 12.71 0.00
CA HIS A 71 7.74 12.99 -1.39
C HIS A 71 7.88 11.72 -2.26
N GLY A 72 7.36 10.59 -1.79
CA GLY A 72 7.23 9.36 -2.58
C GLY A 72 8.45 8.44 -2.59
N VAL A 73 9.36 8.57 -1.63
CA VAL A 73 10.41 7.57 -1.42
C VAL A 73 9.79 6.35 -0.74
N THR A 74 9.84 5.21 -1.41
CA THR A 74 9.29 3.95 -0.88
C THR A 74 10.21 3.32 0.17
N GLN A 75 9.65 2.43 1.00
CA GLN A 75 10.43 1.65 1.97
C GLN A 75 11.57 0.87 1.30
N LYS A 76 11.33 0.31 0.10
CA LYS A 76 12.34 -0.44 -0.66
C LYS A 76 13.47 0.47 -1.14
N GLU A 77 13.14 1.67 -1.61
CA GLU A 77 14.14 2.65 -2.06
C GLU A 77 14.99 3.14 -0.91
N ILE A 78 14.38 3.56 0.22
CA ILE A 78 15.15 4.07 1.36
C ILE A 78 16.05 2.99 1.95
N ALA A 79 15.60 1.73 2.01
CA ALA A 79 16.43 0.63 2.44
C ALA A 79 17.65 0.43 1.54
N ALA A 80 17.47 0.48 0.22
CA ALA A 80 18.57 0.37 -0.73
C ALA A 80 19.55 1.56 -0.63
N ILE A 81 19.04 2.78 -0.45
CA ILE A 81 19.84 4.01 -0.29
C ILE A 81 20.70 3.92 0.98
N ILE A 82 20.09 3.61 2.14
CA ILE A 82 20.83 3.48 3.41
C ILE A 82 21.90 2.39 3.31
N THR A 83 21.56 1.25 2.71
CA THR A 83 22.51 0.15 2.50
C THR A 83 23.68 0.61 1.65
N HIS A 84 23.41 1.25 0.52
CA HIS A 84 24.48 1.75 -0.36
C HIS A 84 25.39 2.76 0.36
N VAL A 85 24.79 3.75 1.02
CA VAL A 85 25.54 4.81 1.74
C VAL A 85 26.36 4.24 2.90
N ALA A 86 25.93 3.16 3.54
CA ALA A 86 26.67 2.54 4.64
C ALA A 86 28.05 2.03 4.24
N PHE A 87 28.27 1.64 2.96
CA PHE A 87 29.58 1.28 2.44
C PHE A 87 30.55 2.47 2.37
N TYR A 88 30.05 3.69 2.25
CA TYR A 88 30.85 4.90 2.12
C TYR A 88 30.93 5.71 3.41
N ALA A 89 29.87 5.72 4.22
CA ALA A 89 29.76 6.52 5.43
C ALA A 89 29.99 5.74 6.73
N GLY A 90 30.04 4.42 6.65
CA GLY A 90 30.27 3.52 7.77
C GLY A 90 29.01 2.76 8.23
N TRP A 91 29.21 1.49 8.51
CA TRP A 91 28.16 0.54 8.86
C TRP A 91 27.35 0.90 10.12
N PRO A 92 27.98 1.42 11.22
CA PRO A 92 27.24 1.84 12.40
C PRO A 92 26.23 2.95 12.12
N LYS A 93 26.56 3.89 11.21
CA LYS A 93 25.62 4.94 10.79
C LYS A 93 24.42 4.34 10.04
N GLY A 94 24.65 3.34 9.17
CA GLY A 94 23.58 2.61 8.52
C GLY A 94 22.59 2.01 9.50
N TRP A 95 23.05 1.34 10.53
CA TRP A 95 22.21 0.78 11.60
C TRP A 95 21.37 1.83 12.32
N ALA A 96 21.99 2.95 12.69
CA ALA A 96 21.29 4.03 13.38
C ALA A 96 20.20 4.66 12.50
N VAL A 97 20.50 4.89 11.20
CA VAL A 97 19.52 5.44 10.25
C VAL A 97 18.40 4.45 9.95
N PHE A 98 18.70 3.14 9.86
CA PHE A 98 17.67 2.11 9.74
C PHE A 98 16.69 2.10 10.91
N ASN A 99 17.15 2.32 12.13
CA ASN A 99 16.26 2.40 13.29
C ASN A 99 15.27 3.57 13.14
N LEU A 100 15.76 4.76 12.74
CA LEU A 100 14.88 5.90 12.46
C LEU A 100 13.95 5.64 11.26
N ALA A 101 14.47 5.06 10.18
CA ALA A 101 13.68 4.75 9.00
C ALA A 101 12.56 3.75 9.31
N LYS A 102 12.83 2.72 10.12
CA LYS A 102 11.81 1.77 10.57
C LYS A 102 10.66 2.46 11.31
N GLU A 103 10.94 3.48 12.12
CA GLU A 103 9.90 4.25 12.80
C GLU A 103 9.06 5.07 11.80
N VAL A 104 9.70 5.66 10.79
CA VAL A 104 9.03 6.50 9.77
C VAL A 104 8.20 5.65 8.80
N TRP A 105 8.73 4.52 8.34
CA TRP A 105 8.02 3.60 7.45
C TRP A 105 7.27 2.50 8.21
N ALA A 106 7.26 2.54 9.54
CA ALA A 106 6.35 1.70 10.29
C ALA A 106 4.92 1.99 9.80
N VAL A 107 4.19 0.96 9.47
CA VAL A 107 2.76 1.07 9.31
C VAL A 107 2.22 1.20 10.74
N ASN A 108 1.95 2.42 11.17
CA ASN A 108 1.20 2.61 12.40
C ASN A 108 -0.19 2.00 12.17
N GLU A 109 -0.70 1.27 13.13
CA GLU A 109 -2.05 0.67 13.05
C GLU A 109 -3.14 1.72 12.76
N GLY A 110 -2.86 3.01 13.04
CA GLY A 110 -3.73 4.15 12.73
C GLY A 110 -3.59 4.72 11.31
N ASP A 111 -2.51 4.40 10.59
CA ASP A 111 -2.24 4.89 9.22
C ASP A 111 -2.67 3.90 8.13
N LEU A 112 -3.15 2.72 8.53
CA LEU A 112 -3.78 1.81 7.58
C LEU A 112 -5.07 2.51 7.07
N PRO A 113 -5.30 2.54 5.75
CA PRO A 113 -6.48 3.18 5.16
C PRO A 113 -7.78 2.40 5.45
N TYR A 114 -7.81 1.69 6.57
CA TYR A 114 -8.89 0.82 6.98
C TYR A 114 -9.68 1.50 8.10
N GLU A 115 -10.93 1.79 7.81
CA GLU A 115 -11.81 2.62 8.64
C GLU A 115 -12.20 1.99 9.96
N ASP A 116 -12.16 0.65 10.08
CA ASP A 116 -12.59 -0.06 11.29
C ASP A 116 -11.59 -1.11 11.79
N GLU A 117 -11.78 -1.54 13.05
CA GLU A 117 -10.92 -2.49 13.74
C GLU A 117 -11.01 -3.91 13.10
N ALA A 118 -12.19 -4.29 12.62
CA ALA A 118 -12.39 -5.60 11.99
C ALA A 118 -11.65 -5.70 10.66
N MET A 119 -11.66 -4.64 9.86
CA MET A 119 -10.89 -4.54 8.63
C MET A 119 -9.39 -4.61 8.89
N ARG A 120 -8.89 -3.91 9.94
CA ARG A 120 -7.49 -3.97 10.36
C ARG A 120 -7.08 -5.36 10.85
N ALA A 121 -7.95 -6.02 11.61
CA ALA A 121 -7.72 -7.38 12.07
C ALA A 121 -7.60 -8.35 10.88
N HIS A 122 -8.51 -8.26 9.90
CA HIS A 122 -8.47 -9.06 8.69
C HIS A 122 -7.20 -8.80 7.87
N ALA A 123 -6.79 -7.53 7.72
CA ALA A 123 -5.57 -7.15 7.01
C ALA A 123 -4.29 -7.77 7.61
N LYS A 124 -4.25 -8.00 8.94
CA LYS A 124 -3.11 -8.64 9.61
C LYS A 124 -2.96 -10.12 9.27
N GLU A 125 -4.04 -10.78 8.89
CA GLU A 125 -4.03 -12.19 8.49
C GLU A 125 -3.61 -12.38 7.02
N MET A 126 -3.52 -11.29 6.25
CA MET A 126 -3.33 -11.34 4.81
C MET A 126 -1.87 -11.15 4.40
N VAL A 127 -1.46 -11.89 3.37
CA VAL A 127 -0.19 -11.67 2.65
C VAL A 127 -0.34 -10.56 1.59
N PHE A 128 -1.53 -10.46 0.98
CA PHE A 128 -1.84 -9.47 -0.06
C PHE A 128 -2.66 -8.32 0.52
N PRO A 129 -2.50 -7.07 0.02
CA PRO A 129 -3.26 -5.94 0.53
C PRO A 129 -4.76 -6.12 0.26
N ILE A 130 -5.62 -5.57 1.13
CA ILE A 130 -7.07 -5.51 0.91
C ILE A 130 -7.39 -4.75 -0.39
N GLY A 131 -6.65 -3.68 -0.67
CA GLY A 131 -6.83 -2.88 -1.87
C GLY A 131 -7.73 -1.66 -1.66
N GLN A 132 -8.18 -1.10 -2.77
CA GLN A 132 -9.09 0.04 -2.77
C GLN A 132 -10.56 -0.41 -2.82
N PRO A 133 -11.51 0.43 -2.40
CA PRO A 133 -12.93 0.16 -2.65
C PRO A 133 -13.18 -0.23 -4.09
N ASN A 134 -13.96 -1.29 -4.30
CA ASN A 134 -14.22 -1.86 -5.62
C ASN A 134 -15.37 -1.15 -6.35
N ASP A 135 -15.32 0.19 -6.39
CA ASP A 135 -16.39 1.04 -6.91
C ASP A 135 -16.69 0.79 -8.40
N ALA A 136 -15.65 0.53 -9.19
CA ALA A 136 -15.77 0.27 -10.62
C ALA A 136 -16.64 -0.95 -10.94
N PHE A 137 -16.68 -1.93 -10.06
CA PHE A 137 -17.44 -3.17 -10.22
C PHE A 137 -18.56 -3.31 -9.19
N ALA A 138 -18.86 -2.28 -8.39
CA ALA A 138 -19.85 -2.32 -7.31
C ALA A 138 -21.23 -2.85 -7.75
N GLN A 139 -21.65 -2.57 -8.99
CA GLN A 139 -22.92 -3.08 -9.57
C GLN A 139 -23.02 -4.61 -9.60
N TYR A 140 -21.90 -5.32 -9.53
CA TYR A 140 -21.85 -6.79 -9.58
C TYR A 140 -21.81 -7.41 -8.18
N PHE A 141 -21.85 -6.60 -7.11
CA PHE A 141 -21.76 -7.04 -5.73
C PHE A 141 -22.98 -6.59 -4.90
N ILE A 142 -23.26 -7.35 -3.87
CA ILE A 142 -24.19 -6.99 -2.79
C ILE A 142 -23.31 -6.79 -1.55
N GLY A 143 -23.28 -5.56 -1.02
CA GLY A 143 -22.38 -5.16 0.06
C GLY A 143 -21.08 -4.55 -0.45
N LYS A 144 -20.13 -4.28 0.47
CA LYS A 144 -18.84 -3.65 0.14
C LYS A 144 -17.76 -4.68 -0.13
N SER A 145 -17.01 -4.44 -1.17
CA SER A 145 -15.82 -5.22 -1.54
C SER A 145 -14.65 -4.32 -1.91
N TYR A 146 -13.47 -4.89 -1.90
CA TYR A 146 -12.21 -4.21 -2.17
C TYR A 146 -11.41 -5.02 -3.19
N LEU A 147 -10.57 -4.33 -3.97
CA LEU A 147 -9.80 -4.96 -5.03
C LEU A 147 -8.36 -4.47 -5.01
N ALA A 148 -7.42 -5.41 -4.98
CA ALA A 148 -5.99 -5.15 -5.16
C ALA A 148 -5.44 -5.94 -6.34
N PRO A 149 -4.85 -5.29 -7.36
CA PRO A 149 -4.16 -6.00 -8.42
C PRO A 149 -2.88 -6.66 -7.87
N VAL A 150 -2.72 -7.95 -8.12
CA VAL A 150 -1.54 -8.75 -7.77
C VAL A 150 -0.67 -8.99 -9.01
N SER A 151 -1.30 -9.28 -10.14
CA SER A 151 -0.65 -9.40 -11.45
C SER A 151 -1.59 -8.86 -12.52
N THR A 152 -1.03 -8.06 -13.43
CA THR A 152 -1.77 -7.47 -14.57
C THR A 152 -1.11 -7.78 -15.92
N SER A 153 -0.06 -8.61 -15.91
CA SER A 153 0.65 -9.11 -17.09
C SER A 153 0.53 -10.64 -17.15
N GLN A 154 0.61 -11.26 -18.31
CA GLN A 154 0.44 -12.69 -18.58
C GLN A 154 -0.91 -13.25 -18.12
N VAL A 155 -1.19 -13.24 -16.81
CA VAL A 155 -2.45 -13.67 -16.20
C VAL A 155 -2.92 -12.61 -15.23
N GLY A 156 -4.18 -12.19 -15.35
CA GLY A 156 -4.84 -11.30 -14.39
C GLY A 156 -5.03 -12.03 -13.06
N ILE A 157 -4.46 -11.46 -11.99
CA ILE A 157 -4.64 -11.96 -10.61
C ILE A 157 -4.99 -10.78 -9.74
N PHE A 158 -6.11 -10.88 -9.06
CA PHE A 158 -6.60 -9.82 -8.17
C PHE A 158 -6.89 -10.42 -6.79
N ASN A 159 -6.48 -9.73 -5.74
CA ASN A 159 -6.97 -10.03 -4.42
C ASN A 159 -8.31 -9.33 -4.23
N VAL A 160 -9.37 -10.10 -4.08
CA VAL A 160 -10.74 -9.61 -3.86
C VAL A 160 -11.09 -9.85 -2.40
N THR A 161 -11.39 -8.77 -1.68
CA THR A 161 -11.76 -8.79 -0.27
C THR A 161 -13.22 -8.36 -0.10
N PHE A 162 -13.96 -9.08 0.71
CA PHE A 162 -15.38 -8.92 0.99
C PHE A 162 -15.59 -8.61 2.47
N GLU A 163 -16.38 -7.57 2.76
CA GLU A 163 -16.92 -7.38 4.12
C GLU A 163 -17.88 -8.52 4.50
N PRO A 164 -18.12 -8.75 5.81
CA PRO A 164 -19.08 -9.74 6.28
C PRO A 164 -20.42 -9.63 5.55
N GLY A 165 -20.89 -10.74 5.00
CA GLY A 165 -22.14 -10.83 4.23
C GLY A 165 -22.08 -10.29 2.81
N CYS A 166 -20.97 -9.67 2.38
CA CYS A 166 -20.80 -9.23 0.99
C CYS A 166 -20.57 -10.41 0.06
N ARG A 167 -21.21 -10.39 -1.10
CA ARG A 167 -21.05 -11.40 -2.16
C ARG A 167 -21.24 -10.79 -3.53
N ASN A 168 -20.71 -11.43 -4.55
CA ASN A 168 -21.08 -11.04 -5.93
C ASN A 168 -22.45 -11.61 -6.34
N ASN A 169 -22.99 -11.03 -7.39
CA ASN A 169 -24.21 -11.52 -8.02
C ASN A 169 -23.94 -12.87 -8.73
N TRP A 170 -25.01 -13.62 -8.99
CA TRP A 170 -24.93 -14.78 -9.89
C TRP A 170 -24.40 -14.34 -11.26
N HIS A 171 -23.26 -14.91 -11.68
CA HIS A 171 -22.60 -14.56 -12.94
C HIS A 171 -22.00 -15.79 -13.64
N ILE A 172 -21.54 -15.58 -14.86
CA ILE A 172 -20.92 -16.61 -15.70
C ILE A 172 -19.71 -15.95 -16.39
N HIS A 173 -18.57 -16.64 -16.37
CA HIS A 173 -17.44 -16.32 -17.24
C HIS A 173 -17.61 -17.04 -18.56
N HIS A 174 -17.73 -16.31 -19.65
CA HIS A 174 -17.92 -16.86 -20.98
C HIS A 174 -16.57 -17.04 -21.70
N ALA A 175 -16.35 -18.17 -22.36
CA ALA A 175 -15.26 -18.40 -23.30
C ALA A 175 -15.64 -19.56 -24.24
N LYS A 176 -15.13 -19.54 -25.46
CA LYS A 176 -15.31 -20.65 -26.44
C LYS A 176 -14.35 -21.81 -26.15
N SER A 177 -13.16 -21.51 -25.67
CA SER A 177 -12.19 -22.49 -25.19
C SER A 177 -11.38 -21.91 -24.05
N GLY A 178 -10.93 -22.72 -23.08
CA GLY A 178 -10.29 -22.26 -21.86
C GLY A 178 -11.22 -21.39 -21.02
N GLY A 179 -10.71 -20.30 -20.46
CA GLY A 179 -11.48 -19.32 -19.69
C GLY A 179 -11.94 -19.84 -18.32
N GLY A 180 -12.80 -19.03 -17.68
CA GLY A 180 -13.24 -19.28 -16.32
C GLY A 180 -12.38 -18.58 -15.28
N GLN A 181 -12.48 -19.01 -14.04
CA GLN A 181 -11.79 -18.37 -12.92
C GLN A 181 -11.27 -19.42 -11.92
N ILE A 182 -10.13 -19.16 -11.31
CA ILE A 182 -9.66 -19.94 -10.16
C ILE A 182 -9.69 -19.03 -8.94
N LEU A 183 -10.29 -19.49 -7.86
CA LEU A 183 -10.25 -18.83 -6.55
C LEU A 183 -9.23 -19.54 -5.68
N VAL A 184 -8.33 -18.79 -5.06
CA VAL A 184 -7.42 -19.28 -4.03
C VAL A 184 -7.71 -18.49 -2.76
N CYS A 185 -8.27 -19.14 -1.75
CA CYS A 185 -8.67 -18.48 -0.50
C CYS A 185 -7.44 -18.15 0.34
N VAL A 186 -7.31 -16.91 0.76
CA VAL A 186 -6.10 -16.39 1.44
C VAL A 186 -6.35 -15.89 2.86
N ALA A 187 -7.58 -15.46 3.20
CA ALA A 187 -7.92 -15.04 4.56
C ALA A 187 -9.43 -15.12 4.84
N GLY A 188 -9.79 -15.26 6.10
CA GLY A 188 -11.17 -15.26 6.57
C GLY A 188 -11.98 -16.48 6.12
N ARG A 189 -13.31 -16.32 6.10
CA ARG A 189 -14.25 -17.40 5.78
C ARG A 189 -15.32 -16.91 4.81
N GLY A 190 -15.58 -17.70 3.77
CA GLY A 190 -16.55 -17.36 2.73
C GLY A 190 -17.29 -18.57 2.18
N PHE A 191 -18.02 -18.35 1.10
CA PHE A 191 -18.77 -19.38 0.39
C PHE A 191 -18.63 -19.24 -1.12
N TYR A 192 -18.69 -20.39 -1.79
CA TYR A 192 -18.89 -20.53 -3.23
C TYR A 192 -20.13 -21.36 -3.48
N GLN A 193 -20.91 -20.99 -4.49
CA GLN A 193 -22.02 -21.83 -4.91
C GLN A 193 -22.17 -21.83 -6.43
N GLU A 194 -22.23 -23.01 -7.01
CA GLU A 194 -22.65 -23.27 -8.37
C GLU A 194 -24.18 -23.38 -8.43
N TRP A 195 -24.76 -22.86 -9.50
CA TRP A 195 -26.23 -22.91 -9.69
C TRP A 195 -26.78 -24.34 -9.61
N GLY A 196 -27.77 -24.54 -8.75
CA GLY A 196 -28.38 -25.83 -8.53
C GLY A 196 -27.63 -26.77 -7.60
N LYS A 197 -26.49 -26.35 -7.04
CA LYS A 197 -25.72 -27.15 -6.05
C LYS A 197 -25.76 -26.47 -4.66
N PRO A 198 -25.50 -27.20 -3.59
CA PRO A 198 -25.30 -26.63 -2.25
C PRO A 198 -24.13 -25.62 -2.23
N ALA A 199 -24.22 -24.62 -1.38
CA ALA A 199 -23.09 -23.74 -1.11
C ALA A 199 -21.95 -24.50 -0.42
N GLN A 200 -20.73 -24.26 -0.84
CA GLN A 200 -19.51 -24.79 -0.25
C GLN A 200 -18.86 -23.70 0.60
N GLU A 201 -18.53 -24.01 1.85
CA GLU A 201 -17.73 -23.12 2.68
C GLU A 201 -16.29 -23.12 2.21
N LEU A 202 -15.65 -21.94 2.28
CA LEU A 202 -14.27 -21.69 1.86
C LEU A 202 -13.47 -21.09 3.00
N CYS A 203 -12.29 -21.67 3.23
CA CYS A 203 -11.31 -21.24 4.21
C CYS A 203 -9.93 -21.01 3.55
N PRO A 204 -8.98 -20.34 4.23
CA PRO A 204 -7.63 -20.16 3.70
C PRO A 204 -6.97 -21.48 3.31
N GLY A 205 -6.42 -21.54 2.09
CA GLY A 205 -5.84 -22.72 1.49
C GLY A 205 -6.77 -23.48 0.53
N ASP A 206 -8.08 -23.23 0.57
CA ASP A 206 -9.01 -23.82 -0.38
C ASP A 206 -8.83 -23.23 -1.79
N VAL A 207 -8.99 -24.09 -2.79
CA VAL A 207 -8.90 -23.71 -4.20
C VAL A 207 -10.15 -24.17 -4.93
N VAL A 208 -10.81 -23.27 -5.62
CA VAL A 208 -11.97 -23.55 -6.45
C VAL A 208 -11.65 -23.29 -7.91
N ASN A 209 -11.78 -24.33 -8.75
CA ASN A 209 -11.66 -24.18 -10.19
C ASN A 209 -13.06 -24.01 -10.79
N ILE A 210 -13.31 -22.89 -11.44
CA ILE A 210 -14.59 -22.53 -12.03
C ILE A 210 -14.43 -22.48 -13.54
N PRO A 211 -14.85 -23.51 -14.28
CA PRO A 211 -14.79 -23.52 -15.74
C PRO A 211 -15.66 -22.42 -16.36
N ALA A 212 -15.34 -22.01 -17.58
CA ALA A 212 -16.21 -21.17 -18.37
C ALA A 212 -17.61 -21.78 -18.51
N GLY A 213 -18.65 -20.95 -18.54
CA GLY A 213 -20.04 -21.38 -18.66
C GLY A 213 -20.71 -21.76 -17.34
N VAL A 214 -19.98 -21.91 -16.24
CA VAL A 214 -20.55 -22.25 -14.93
C VAL A 214 -21.17 -21.02 -14.30
N LYS A 215 -22.49 -21.05 -14.03
CA LYS A 215 -23.20 -20.00 -13.29
C LYS A 215 -22.95 -20.17 -11.80
N HIS A 216 -22.37 -19.15 -11.16
CA HIS A 216 -21.95 -19.22 -9.76
C HIS A 216 -21.98 -17.87 -9.06
N TRP A 217 -21.79 -17.89 -7.76
CA TRP A 217 -21.44 -16.75 -6.92
C TRP A 217 -20.43 -17.16 -5.84
N HIS A 218 -19.71 -16.18 -5.30
CA HIS A 218 -18.86 -16.35 -4.12
C HIS A 218 -18.87 -15.05 -3.29
N GLY A 219 -18.49 -15.15 -2.02
CA GLY A 219 -18.46 -14.02 -1.10
C GLY A 219 -18.20 -14.42 0.33
N ALA A 220 -18.22 -13.44 1.21
CA ALA A 220 -17.96 -13.59 2.63
C ALA A 220 -19.11 -14.29 3.37
N ALA A 221 -18.77 -14.99 4.46
CA ALA A 221 -19.76 -15.44 5.43
C ALA A 221 -20.40 -14.23 6.12
N PRO A 222 -21.62 -14.37 6.69
CA PRO A 222 -22.31 -13.25 7.32
C PRO A 222 -21.56 -12.60 8.50
N ASP A 223 -20.68 -13.34 9.13
CA ASP A 223 -19.96 -13.01 10.35
C ASP A 223 -18.43 -12.96 10.20
N SER A 224 -17.92 -13.03 8.96
CA SER A 224 -16.49 -13.04 8.70
C SER A 224 -16.14 -12.21 7.47
N TRP A 225 -15.04 -11.48 7.53
CA TRP A 225 -14.34 -11.01 6.34
C TRP A 225 -13.85 -12.22 5.52
N PHE A 226 -13.69 -12.03 4.23
CA PHE A 226 -13.21 -13.08 3.34
C PHE A 226 -12.35 -12.47 2.23
N SER A 227 -11.21 -13.10 1.94
CA SER A 227 -10.35 -12.71 0.82
C SER A 227 -9.89 -13.91 0.03
N HIS A 228 -9.90 -13.77 -1.28
CA HIS A 228 -9.36 -14.76 -2.19
C HIS A 228 -8.61 -14.10 -3.36
N LEU A 229 -7.64 -14.79 -3.92
CA LEU A 229 -7.12 -14.46 -5.23
C LEU A 229 -8.12 -14.90 -6.28
N ALA A 230 -8.51 -13.99 -7.14
CA ALA A 230 -9.24 -14.27 -8.38
C ALA A 230 -8.21 -14.34 -9.51
N VAL A 231 -8.00 -15.54 -10.06
CA VAL A 231 -7.11 -15.76 -11.19
C VAL A 231 -7.96 -15.87 -12.45
N GLU A 232 -7.75 -14.96 -13.39
CA GLU A 232 -8.42 -14.98 -14.69
C GLU A 232 -7.76 -16.04 -15.58
N VAL A 233 -8.48 -17.13 -15.85
CA VAL A 233 -7.95 -18.17 -16.73
C VAL A 233 -8.02 -17.69 -18.17
N PRO A 234 -6.88 -17.68 -18.92
CA PRO A 234 -6.90 -17.29 -20.32
C PRO A 234 -7.85 -18.17 -21.15
N GLY A 235 -8.63 -17.53 -22.02
CA GLY A 235 -9.59 -18.21 -22.89
C GLY A 235 -9.83 -17.43 -24.17
N GLU A 236 -10.43 -18.08 -25.16
CA GLU A 236 -10.87 -17.46 -26.41
C GLU A 236 -12.32 -16.98 -26.24
N GLU A 237 -12.62 -15.72 -26.60
CA GLU A 237 -13.97 -15.15 -26.60
C GLU A 237 -14.85 -15.61 -27.77
#